data_7e32092390c3b9e0124d895e623b60f9
#
_entry.id   7e32092390c3b9e0124d895e623b60f9
#
_cell.length_a   1.000
_cell.length_b   1.000
_cell.length_c   1.000
_cell.angle_alpha   90.00
_cell.angle_beta   90.00
_cell.angle_gamma   90.00
#
_symmetry.space_group_name_H-M   'P 1'
#
loop_
_entity.id
_entity.type
_entity.pdbx_description
1 polymer ?
#
loop_
_entity_poly.entity_id
_entity_poly.type
_entity_poly.pdbx_seq_one_letter_code
_entity_poly.pdbx_strand_id
1 'polypeptide(L)'
;MKYRYIVAAVVVAVPLGLAATVFGPVGPDCPDVAGLRDYRPPEASRVFALDGSLIPDLSPQRRVVVEYDEIPAVLRDGLVAVEDRRFWDHGGVDLRGVLRAVWRNATSLSFREGFSTIPMQLARNVFPDQLPRTKSLSRKICEIRLAPKLEDEFAKEDILELYLNQVYLGSGLYGVEAAAEGYFGKSVSE
;
A
#
# COMPACT_ATOMS: atom_id res chain seq x y z
N MET A 1 -26.11 -20.40 31.39
CA MET A 1 -25.05 -21.31 30.93
C MET A 1 -24.93 -21.35 29.41
N LYS A 2 -25.98 -21.51 28.63
CA LYS A 2 -25.96 -21.63 27.15
C LYS A 2 -25.34 -20.42 26.41
N TYR A 3 -25.55 -19.18 26.85
CA TYR A 3 -24.99 -17.98 26.26
C TYR A 3 -23.44 -17.92 26.25
N ARG A 4 -22.80 -18.45 27.31
CA ARG A 4 -21.33 -18.48 27.41
C ARG A 4 -20.69 -19.38 26.36
N TYR A 5 -21.33 -20.50 26.03
CA TYR A 5 -20.86 -21.41 24.98
C TYR A 5 -21.09 -20.83 23.58
N ILE A 6 -22.18 -20.10 23.36
CA ILE A 6 -22.43 -19.41 22.08
C ILE A 6 -21.39 -18.31 21.86
N VAL A 7 -21.15 -17.47 22.89
CA VAL A 7 -20.12 -16.43 22.81
C VAL A 7 -18.73 -17.03 22.57
N ALA A 8 -18.36 -18.10 23.29
CA ALA A 8 -17.10 -18.79 23.11
C ALA A 8 -16.97 -19.39 21.69
N ALA A 9 -18.05 -20.00 21.17
CA ALA A 9 -18.06 -20.56 19.81
C ALA A 9 -17.89 -19.46 18.76
N VAL A 10 -18.55 -18.31 18.91
CA VAL A 10 -18.40 -17.17 17.98
C VAL A 10 -17.00 -16.58 18.04
N VAL A 11 -16.43 -16.41 19.24
CA VAL A 11 -15.07 -15.89 19.45
C VAL A 11 -14.00 -16.79 18.81
N VAL A 12 -14.26 -18.10 18.68
CA VAL A 12 -13.33 -19.03 18.04
C VAL A 12 -13.63 -19.21 16.54
N ALA A 13 -14.91 -19.36 16.18
CA ALA A 13 -15.30 -19.66 14.80
C ALA A 13 -15.06 -18.48 13.84
N VAL A 14 -15.26 -17.23 14.28
CA VAL A 14 -15.06 -16.05 13.44
C VAL A 14 -13.58 -15.86 13.08
N PRO A 15 -12.61 -15.90 14.02
CA PRO A 15 -11.20 -15.85 13.67
C PRO A 15 -10.73 -17.02 12.80
N LEU A 16 -11.22 -18.25 13.07
CA LEU A 16 -10.88 -19.42 12.25
C LEU A 16 -11.44 -19.31 10.84
N GLY A 17 -12.68 -18.85 10.68
CA GLY A 17 -13.28 -18.57 9.38
C GLY A 17 -12.51 -17.49 8.62
N LEU A 18 -12.13 -16.41 9.28
CA LEU A 18 -11.32 -15.35 8.69
C LEU A 18 -9.91 -15.87 8.31
N ALA A 19 -9.28 -16.65 9.17
CA ALA A 19 -7.98 -17.25 8.85
C ALA A 19 -8.09 -18.21 7.64
N ALA A 20 -9.14 -19.01 7.54
CA ALA A 20 -9.38 -19.89 6.39
C ALA A 20 -9.62 -19.10 5.09
N THR A 21 -10.27 -17.94 5.14
CA THR A 21 -10.45 -17.07 3.96
C THR A 21 -9.19 -16.28 3.61
N VAL A 22 -8.34 -15.96 4.57
CA VAL A 22 -7.09 -15.23 4.34
C VAL A 22 -5.97 -16.17 3.87
N PHE A 23 -5.82 -17.34 4.49
CA PHE A 23 -4.69 -18.25 4.25
C PHE A 23 -5.07 -19.54 3.51
N GLY A 24 -6.36 -19.83 3.36
CA GLY A 24 -6.86 -21.04 2.71
C GLY A 24 -7.17 -20.86 1.22
N PRO A 25 -7.61 -21.96 0.57
CA PRO A 25 -8.02 -21.93 -0.83
C PRO A 25 -9.36 -21.24 -1.06
N VAL A 26 -10.11 -20.97 0.01
CA VAL A 26 -11.42 -20.32 -0.05
C VAL A 26 -11.23 -18.82 0.08
N GLY A 27 -11.76 -18.04 -0.86
CA GLY A 27 -11.70 -16.57 -0.79
C GLY A 27 -11.79 -15.95 -2.18
N PRO A 28 -11.64 -14.61 -2.26
CA PRO A 28 -11.68 -13.92 -3.53
C PRO A 28 -10.53 -14.35 -4.44
N ASP A 29 -10.76 -14.29 -5.75
CA ASP A 29 -9.71 -14.39 -6.75
C ASP A 29 -8.85 -13.13 -6.66
N CYS A 30 -7.56 -13.30 -6.40
CA CYS A 30 -6.62 -12.21 -6.22
C CYS A 30 -5.61 -12.20 -7.37
N PRO A 31 -5.14 -11.02 -7.81
CA PRO A 31 -4.13 -10.94 -8.87
C PRO A 31 -2.85 -11.69 -8.52
N ASP A 32 -2.06 -12.02 -9.55
CA ASP A 32 -0.75 -12.64 -9.37
C ASP A 32 0.36 -11.57 -9.35
N VAL A 33 1.32 -11.71 -8.45
CA VAL A 33 2.46 -10.80 -8.32
C VAL A 33 3.60 -11.11 -9.29
N ALA A 34 3.62 -12.29 -9.91
CA ALA A 34 4.71 -12.72 -10.81
C ALA A 34 4.93 -11.75 -11.98
N GLY A 35 3.86 -11.10 -12.47
CA GLY A 35 3.95 -10.09 -13.53
C GLY A 35 4.54 -8.75 -13.11
N LEU A 36 4.80 -8.53 -11.82
CA LEU A 36 5.32 -7.25 -11.33
C LEU A 36 6.84 -7.11 -11.47
N ARG A 37 7.58 -8.17 -11.80
CA ARG A 37 9.03 -8.07 -12.03
C ARG A 37 9.38 -7.15 -13.19
N ASP A 38 8.53 -7.11 -14.20
CA ASP A 38 8.67 -6.23 -15.37
C ASP A 38 7.75 -5.00 -15.30
N TYR A 39 7.06 -4.82 -14.17
CA TYR A 39 6.13 -3.72 -14.00
C TYR A 39 6.88 -2.39 -13.95
N ARG A 40 6.48 -1.49 -14.83
CA ARG A 40 6.91 -0.08 -14.83
C ARG A 40 5.69 0.79 -14.52
N PRO A 41 5.76 1.64 -13.51
CA PRO A 41 4.70 2.60 -13.27
C PRO A 41 4.44 3.45 -14.53
N PRO A 42 3.18 3.64 -14.97
CA PRO A 42 2.90 4.50 -16.12
C PRO A 42 3.30 5.93 -15.77
N GLU A 43 4.20 6.49 -16.56
CA GLU A 43 4.66 7.87 -16.42
C GLU A 43 3.78 8.85 -17.20
N ALA A 44 3.75 10.11 -16.76
CA ALA A 44 3.09 11.17 -17.50
C ALA A 44 3.93 11.56 -18.74
N SER A 45 3.28 11.75 -19.89
CA SER A 45 3.93 12.35 -21.05
C SER A 45 4.22 13.83 -20.78
N ARG A 46 5.48 14.23 -20.85
CA ARG A 46 5.90 15.63 -20.75
C ARG A 46 5.89 16.27 -22.14
N VAL A 47 5.12 17.32 -22.31
CA VAL A 47 5.05 18.09 -23.56
C VAL A 47 5.66 19.47 -23.33
N PHE A 48 6.60 19.84 -24.16
CA PHE A 48 7.28 21.14 -24.07
C PHE A 48 6.85 22.04 -25.23
N ALA A 49 6.69 23.33 -24.94
CA ALA A 49 6.51 24.37 -25.98
C ALA A 49 7.83 24.60 -26.73
N LEU A 50 7.76 25.34 -27.84
CA LEU A 50 8.95 25.65 -28.67
C LEU A 50 10.03 26.42 -27.92
N ASP A 51 9.68 27.15 -26.87
CA ASP A 51 10.60 27.89 -26.00
C ASP A 51 11.20 27.05 -24.89
N GLY A 52 10.88 25.74 -24.85
CA GLY A 52 11.34 24.79 -23.83
C GLY A 52 10.54 24.83 -22.52
N SER A 53 9.51 25.65 -22.43
CA SER A 53 8.63 25.65 -21.24
C SER A 53 7.76 24.39 -21.23
N LEU A 54 7.56 23.81 -20.05
CA LEU A 54 6.67 22.66 -19.87
C LEU A 54 5.22 23.14 -20.05
N ILE A 55 4.49 22.48 -20.96
CA ILE A 55 3.04 22.68 -21.09
C ILE A 55 2.38 21.90 -19.95
N PRO A 56 1.71 22.59 -19.01
CA PRO A 56 1.08 21.91 -17.89
C PRO A 56 -0.03 20.98 -18.37
N ASP A 57 0.04 19.75 -17.93
CA ASP A 57 -1.03 18.78 -17.77
C ASP A 57 -1.96 18.48 -18.95
N LEU A 58 -1.48 17.57 -19.79
CA LEU A 58 -2.36 16.74 -20.62
C LEU A 58 -2.66 15.37 -19.98
N SER A 59 -2.04 15.04 -18.84
CA SER A 59 -2.22 13.74 -18.17
C SER A 59 -3.00 13.89 -16.87
N PRO A 60 -4.08 13.10 -16.66
CA PRO A 60 -4.84 13.09 -15.41
C PRO A 60 -4.05 12.51 -14.22
N GLN A 61 -2.90 11.87 -14.49
CA GLN A 61 -2.00 11.32 -13.48
C GLN A 61 -0.59 11.80 -13.77
N ARG A 62 -0.10 12.71 -12.94
CA ARG A 62 1.30 13.14 -13.00
C ARG A 62 2.15 12.17 -12.20
N ARG A 63 3.10 11.52 -12.87
CA ARG A 63 4.08 10.64 -12.24
C ARG A 63 5.42 10.79 -12.96
N VAL A 64 6.45 10.90 -12.13
CA VAL A 64 7.85 10.83 -12.52
C VAL A 64 8.47 9.76 -11.64
N VAL A 65 9.09 8.76 -12.27
CA VAL A 65 9.73 7.64 -11.55
C VAL A 65 11.16 8.06 -11.21
N VAL A 66 11.55 7.79 -9.97
CA VAL A 66 12.91 8.01 -9.45
C VAL A 66 13.43 6.73 -8.82
N GLU A 67 14.72 6.50 -8.90
CA GLU A 67 15.38 5.34 -8.29
C GLU A 67 15.45 5.50 -6.76
N TYR A 68 15.55 4.36 -6.06
CA TYR A 68 15.59 4.33 -4.59
C TYR A 68 16.64 5.26 -3.99
N ASP A 69 17.84 5.29 -4.56
CA ASP A 69 18.96 6.08 -4.06
C ASP A 69 18.81 7.59 -4.33
N GLU A 70 17.97 7.99 -5.29
CA GLU A 70 17.64 9.38 -5.55
C GLU A 70 16.66 9.97 -4.52
N ILE A 71 15.93 9.11 -3.80
CA ILE A 71 14.98 9.53 -2.77
C ILE A 71 15.73 9.76 -1.45
N PRO A 72 15.70 10.97 -0.86
CA PRO A 72 16.40 11.23 0.39
C PRO A 72 15.99 10.28 1.52
N ALA A 73 16.97 9.79 2.29
CA ALA A 73 16.73 8.87 3.40
C ALA A 73 15.71 9.42 4.41
N VAL A 74 15.76 10.72 4.70
CA VAL A 74 14.81 11.38 5.61
C VAL A 74 13.36 11.24 5.13
N LEU A 75 13.10 11.26 3.82
CA LEU A 75 11.77 11.09 3.26
C LEU A 75 11.34 9.63 3.32
N ARG A 76 12.24 8.69 2.94
CA ARG A 76 11.99 7.24 3.03
C ARG A 76 11.65 6.83 4.46
N ASP A 77 12.50 7.21 5.42
CA ASP A 77 12.34 6.88 6.83
C ASP A 77 11.10 7.55 7.45
N GLY A 78 10.84 8.80 7.08
CA GLY A 78 9.65 9.53 7.53
C GLY A 78 8.36 8.86 7.06
N LEU A 79 8.31 8.42 5.82
CA LEU A 79 7.13 7.77 5.24
C LEU A 79 6.92 6.38 5.85
N VAL A 80 7.99 5.60 6.01
CA VAL A 80 7.97 4.31 6.73
C VAL A 80 7.50 4.51 8.17
N ALA A 81 7.99 5.51 8.88
CA ALA A 81 7.61 5.77 10.28
C ALA A 81 6.12 6.09 10.43
N VAL A 82 5.50 6.73 9.43
CA VAL A 82 4.08 7.12 9.43
C VAL A 82 3.18 5.97 8.96
N GLU A 83 3.51 5.34 7.84
CA GLU A 83 2.64 4.38 7.16
C GLU A 83 2.81 2.96 7.67
N ASP A 84 4.06 2.55 7.98
CA ASP A 84 4.40 1.18 8.36
C ASP A 84 5.67 1.13 9.22
N ARG A 85 5.55 1.59 10.43
CA ARG A 85 6.67 1.79 11.35
C ARG A 85 7.59 0.57 11.53
N ARG A 86 7.09 -0.61 11.23
CA ARG A 86 7.82 -1.87 11.36
C ARG A 86 8.05 -2.56 10.02
N PHE A 87 8.04 -1.80 8.95
CA PHE A 87 8.22 -2.27 7.58
C PHE A 87 9.41 -3.22 7.43
N TRP A 88 10.55 -2.89 8.05
CA TRP A 88 11.77 -3.68 7.98
C TRP A 88 11.74 -4.98 8.79
N ASP A 89 10.77 -5.13 9.72
CA ASP A 89 10.73 -6.23 10.71
C ASP A 89 9.69 -7.32 10.40
N HIS A 90 8.82 -7.13 9.42
CA HIS A 90 7.74 -8.08 9.10
C HIS A 90 7.83 -8.61 7.66
N GLY A 91 7.15 -9.72 7.37
CA GLY A 91 7.03 -10.34 6.05
C GLY A 91 5.69 -10.01 5.38
N GLY A 92 5.49 -8.76 4.96
CA GLY A 92 4.28 -8.28 4.27
C GLY A 92 3.12 -7.89 5.18
N VAL A 93 2.90 -8.60 6.30
CA VAL A 93 1.83 -8.33 7.27
C VAL A 93 2.41 -8.11 8.66
N ASP A 94 2.18 -6.95 9.27
CA ASP A 94 2.54 -6.69 10.67
C ASP A 94 1.51 -7.27 11.64
N LEU A 95 1.66 -8.53 12.05
CA LEU A 95 0.74 -9.18 13.00
C LEU A 95 0.68 -8.47 14.35
N ARG A 96 1.79 -7.86 14.82
CA ARG A 96 1.78 -7.08 16.08
C ARG A 96 1.00 -5.78 15.90
N GLY A 97 1.12 -5.14 14.74
CA GLY A 97 0.32 -3.97 14.37
C GLY A 97 -1.17 -4.31 14.29
N VAL A 98 -1.53 -5.45 13.68
CA VAL A 98 -2.91 -5.95 13.65
C VAL A 98 -3.48 -6.13 15.06
N LEU A 99 -2.76 -6.85 15.94
CA LEU A 99 -3.21 -7.08 17.32
C LEU A 99 -3.37 -5.76 18.09
N ARG A 100 -2.42 -4.84 17.94
CA ARG A 100 -2.48 -3.51 18.56
C ARG A 100 -3.70 -2.72 18.07
N ALA A 101 -3.93 -2.68 16.76
CA ALA A 101 -5.06 -1.98 16.15
C ALA A 101 -6.40 -2.57 16.61
N VAL A 102 -6.53 -3.89 16.63
CA VAL A 102 -7.73 -4.58 17.14
C VAL A 102 -7.98 -4.20 18.60
N TRP A 103 -6.96 -4.27 19.44
CA TRP A 103 -7.09 -3.92 20.87
C TRP A 103 -7.51 -2.45 21.07
N ARG A 104 -6.84 -1.51 20.38
CA ARG A 104 -7.16 -0.09 20.49
C ARG A 104 -8.55 0.25 19.98
N ASN A 105 -8.94 -0.30 18.83
CA ASN A 105 -10.27 -0.07 18.26
C ASN A 105 -11.38 -0.67 19.14
N ALA A 106 -11.14 -1.86 19.71
CA ALA A 106 -12.08 -2.50 20.64
C ALA A 106 -12.24 -1.71 21.95
N THR A 107 -11.14 -1.19 22.51
CA THR A 107 -11.20 -0.43 23.77
C THR A 107 -11.72 0.99 23.60
N SER A 108 -11.52 1.61 22.43
CA SER A 108 -12.00 2.96 22.13
C SER A 108 -13.39 3.00 21.51
N LEU A 109 -13.98 1.83 21.17
CA LEU A 109 -15.23 1.68 20.41
C LEU A 109 -15.26 2.55 19.12
N SER A 110 -14.10 2.77 18.53
CA SER A 110 -13.94 3.59 17.32
C SER A 110 -12.80 3.08 16.46
N PHE A 111 -12.92 3.22 15.13
CA PHE A 111 -11.85 2.88 14.18
C PHE A 111 -10.81 4.00 14.13
N ARG A 112 -9.89 4.01 15.08
CA ARG A 112 -8.83 5.03 15.19
C ARG A 112 -7.52 4.62 14.57
N GLU A 113 -7.23 3.33 14.52
CA GLU A 113 -5.94 2.81 14.04
C GLU A 113 -6.15 1.80 12.93
N GLY A 114 -5.47 2.01 11.80
CA GLY A 114 -5.37 1.05 10.70
C GLY A 114 -4.22 0.07 10.94
N PHE A 115 -4.21 -1.01 10.17
CA PHE A 115 -3.15 -2.03 10.19
C PHE A 115 -2.59 -2.32 8.79
N SER A 116 -2.81 -1.42 7.83
CA SER A 116 -2.30 -1.62 6.46
C SER A 116 -0.80 -1.36 6.43
N THR A 117 -0.06 -2.33 5.91
CA THR A 117 1.38 -2.21 5.67
C THR A 117 1.66 -1.59 4.30
N ILE A 118 2.90 -1.16 4.04
CA ILE A 118 3.35 -0.65 2.74
C ILE A 118 3.12 -1.69 1.63
N PRO A 119 3.47 -3.00 1.78
CA PRO A 119 3.18 -4.00 0.76
C PRO A 119 1.67 -4.17 0.47
N MET A 120 0.79 -4.08 1.47
CA MET A 120 -0.66 -4.10 1.26
C MET A 120 -1.15 -2.90 0.45
N GLN A 121 -0.59 -1.73 0.72
CA GLN A 121 -0.93 -0.50 -0.01
C GLN A 121 -0.36 -0.55 -1.43
N LEU A 122 0.85 -1.06 -1.62
CA LEU A 122 1.45 -1.27 -2.93
C LEU A 122 0.60 -2.21 -3.78
N ALA A 123 0.19 -3.37 -3.25
CA ALA A 123 -0.69 -4.31 -3.95
C ALA A 123 -1.94 -3.61 -4.51
N ARG A 124 -2.60 -2.77 -3.72
CA ARG A 124 -3.76 -1.99 -4.17
C ARG A 124 -3.41 -0.96 -5.26
N ASN A 125 -2.24 -0.36 -5.19
CA ASN A 125 -1.85 0.69 -6.12
C ASN A 125 -1.42 0.14 -7.49
N VAL A 126 -0.83 -1.06 -7.53
CA VAL A 126 -0.38 -1.69 -8.79
C VAL A 126 -1.47 -2.51 -9.47
N PHE A 127 -2.53 -2.90 -8.76
CA PHE A 127 -3.69 -3.62 -9.29
C PHE A 127 -5.00 -2.84 -9.16
N PRO A 128 -5.11 -1.60 -9.68
CA PRO A 128 -6.28 -0.75 -9.43
C PRO A 128 -7.58 -1.30 -9.99
N ASP A 129 -7.53 -2.09 -11.07
CA ASP A 129 -8.70 -2.68 -11.72
C ASP A 129 -9.25 -3.86 -10.91
N GLN A 130 -8.38 -4.72 -10.37
CA GLN A 130 -8.75 -5.88 -9.56
C GLN A 130 -8.96 -5.54 -8.07
N LEU A 131 -8.26 -4.52 -7.59
CA LEU A 131 -8.33 -4.03 -6.20
C LEU A 131 -8.79 -2.57 -6.14
N PRO A 132 -10.05 -2.28 -6.54
CA PRO A 132 -10.54 -0.91 -6.62
C PRO A 132 -10.47 -0.21 -5.26
N ARG A 133 -10.36 1.12 -5.26
CA ARG A 133 -10.23 1.93 -4.03
C ARG A 133 -11.46 1.89 -3.11
N THR A 134 -12.57 1.33 -3.58
CA THR A 134 -13.77 1.11 -2.75
C THR A 134 -13.45 0.18 -1.57
N LYS A 135 -13.90 0.55 -0.39
CA LYS A 135 -13.68 -0.27 0.81
C LYS A 135 -14.50 -1.55 0.73
N SER A 136 -13.86 -2.70 0.52
CA SER A 136 -14.49 -4.01 0.53
C SER A 136 -13.66 -5.01 1.31
N LEU A 137 -14.31 -6.01 1.89
CA LEU A 137 -13.63 -7.09 2.62
C LEU A 137 -12.81 -7.95 1.66
N SER A 138 -13.34 -8.25 0.47
CA SER A 138 -12.63 -9.02 -0.56
C SER A 138 -11.30 -8.36 -0.97
N ARG A 139 -11.32 -7.05 -1.22
CA ARG A 139 -10.10 -6.29 -1.47
C ARG A 139 -9.11 -6.45 -0.32
N LYS A 140 -9.55 -6.30 0.94
CA LYS A 140 -8.66 -6.38 2.10
C LYS A 140 -8.05 -7.77 2.27
N ILE A 141 -8.80 -8.83 1.96
CA ILE A 141 -8.28 -10.20 1.93
C ILE A 141 -7.20 -10.34 0.86
N CYS A 142 -7.41 -9.79 -0.35
CA CYS A 142 -6.37 -9.82 -1.39
C CYS A 142 -5.13 -9.00 -1.00
N GLU A 143 -5.29 -7.81 -0.44
CA GLU A 143 -4.16 -7.02 0.09
C GLU A 143 -3.31 -7.84 1.07
N ILE A 144 -3.95 -8.55 2.03
CA ILE A 144 -3.28 -9.41 3.02
C ILE A 144 -2.60 -10.62 2.35
N ARG A 145 -3.22 -11.22 1.32
CA ARG A 145 -2.64 -12.38 0.61
C ARG A 145 -1.47 -12.01 -0.29
N LEU A 146 -1.54 -10.82 -0.90
CA LEU A 146 -0.52 -10.35 -1.84
C LEU A 146 0.72 -9.81 -1.13
N ALA A 147 0.56 -9.19 0.03
CA ALA A 147 1.67 -8.55 0.74
C ALA A 147 2.84 -9.50 1.05
N PRO A 148 2.65 -10.73 1.59
CA PRO A 148 3.75 -11.68 1.74
C PRO A 148 4.36 -12.12 0.41
N LYS A 149 3.56 -12.33 -0.63
CA LYS A 149 4.05 -12.71 -1.94
C LYS A 149 4.93 -11.63 -2.57
N LEU A 150 4.61 -10.35 -2.35
CA LEU A 150 5.46 -9.24 -2.77
C LEU A 150 6.82 -9.30 -2.06
N GLU A 151 6.85 -9.62 -0.77
CA GLU A 151 8.08 -9.76 0.00
C GLU A 151 8.89 -11.02 -0.34
N ASP A 152 8.23 -12.06 -0.87
CA ASP A 152 8.90 -13.25 -1.39
C ASP A 152 9.57 -12.99 -2.76
N GLU A 153 9.03 -12.07 -3.56
CA GLU A 153 9.49 -11.78 -4.93
C GLU A 153 10.44 -10.58 -5.03
N PHE A 154 10.36 -9.62 -4.11
CA PHE A 154 11.07 -8.34 -4.16
C PHE A 154 11.80 -8.06 -2.85
N ALA A 155 12.95 -7.39 -2.93
CA ALA A 155 13.61 -6.84 -1.76
C ALA A 155 12.77 -5.72 -1.13
N LYS A 156 13.00 -5.44 0.14
CA LYS A 156 12.30 -4.37 0.87
C LYS A 156 12.48 -3.00 0.22
N GLU A 157 13.68 -2.75 -0.23
CA GLU A 157 14.06 -1.52 -0.93
C GLU A 157 13.26 -1.35 -2.22
N ASP A 158 13.11 -2.42 -3.02
CA ASP A 158 12.35 -2.41 -4.27
C ASP A 158 10.85 -2.16 -4.01
N ILE A 159 10.30 -2.78 -2.96
CA ILE A 159 8.92 -2.57 -2.53
C ILE A 159 8.71 -1.11 -2.12
N LEU A 160 9.65 -0.54 -1.38
CA LEU A 160 9.56 0.85 -0.93
C LEU A 160 9.71 1.82 -2.10
N GLU A 161 10.64 1.57 -3.04
CA GLU A 161 10.79 2.35 -4.27
C GLU A 161 9.50 2.35 -5.08
N LEU A 162 8.95 1.17 -5.38
CA LEU A 162 7.69 1.04 -6.11
C LEU A 162 6.56 1.77 -5.39
N TYR A 163 6.47 1.67 -4.06
CA TYR A 163 5.46 2.35 -3.28
C TYR A 163 5.61 3.88 -3.35
N LEU A 164 6.82 4.40 -3.17
CA LEU A 164 7.11 5.84 -3.23
C LEU A 164 6.84 6.43 -4.62
N ASN A 165 6.99 5.65 -5.67
CA ASN A 165 6.66 6.03 -7.04
C ASN A 165 5.17 5.89 -7.39
N GLN A 166 4.37 5.18 -6.57
CA GLN A 166 2.95 4.89 -6.84
C GLN A 166 1.96 5.60 -5.93
N VAL A 167 2.39 6.01 -4.75
CA VAL A 167 1.48 6.59 -3.75
C VAL A 167 0.83 7.88 -4.26
N TYR A 168 -0.50 7.98 -4.07
CA TYR A 168 -1.23 9.20 -4.40
C TYR A 168 -1.06 10.24 -3.29
N LEU A 169 -0.51 11.38 -3.63
CA LEU A 169 -0.20 12.46 -2.69
C LEU A 169 -1.08 13.71 -2.87
N GLY A 170 -2.18 13.57 -3.60
CA GLY A 170 -3.12 14.68 -3.81
C GLY A 170 -2.92 15.39 -5.16
N SER A 171 -3.88 16.23 -5.56
CA SER A 171 -3.79 17.11 -6.75
C SER A 171 -3.40 16.41 -8.06
N GLY A 172 -3.74 15.12 -8.24
CA GLY A 172 -3.34 14.34 -9.42
C GLY A 172 -1.88 13.88 -9.38
N LEU A 173 -1.15 14.11 -8.27
CA LEU A 173 0.27 13.80 -8.12
C LEU A 173 0.43 12.37 -7.57
N TYR A 174 1.14 11.56 -8.31
CA TYR A 174 1.46 10.18 -7.97
C TYR A 174 2.97 10.01 -7.87
N GLY A 175 3.42 9.51 -6.74
CA GLY A 175 4.83 9.38 -6.41
C GLY A 175 5.45 10.66 -5.83
N VAL A 176 6.58 10.46 -5.15
CA VAL A 176 7.25 11.50 -4.36
C VAL A 176 7.90 12.58 -5.23
N GLU A 177 8.40 12.24 -6.41
CA GLU A 177 9.01 13.22 -7.32
C GLU A 177 7.96 14.17 -7.87
N ALA A 178 6.86 13.64 -8.43
CA ALA A 178 5.78 14.50 -8.91
C ALA A 178 5.19 15.37 -7.81
N ALA A 179 5.15 14.87 -6.57
CA ALA A 179 4.70 15.66 -5.42
C ALA A 179 5.71 16.75 -5.04
N ALA A 180 7.01 16.46 -5.07
CA ALA A 180 8.07 17.45 -4.81
C ALA A 180 8.04 18.57 -5.84
N GLU A 181 8.00 18.23 -7.13
CA GLU A 181 7.86 19.21 -8.21
C GLU A 181 6.56 20.02 -8.08
N GLY A 182 5.43 19.35 -7.82
CA GLY A 182 4.12 19.99 -7.80
C GLY A 182 3.85 20.89 -6.60
N TYR A 183 4.35 20.53 -5.42
CA TYR A 183 4.13 21.30 -4.19
C TYR A 183 5.26 22.27 -3.84
N PHE A 184 6.50 21.93 -4.20
CA PHE A 184 7.68 22.68 -3.78
C PHE A 184 8.48 23.26 -4.96
N GLY A 185 8.17 22.85 -6.21
CA GLY A 185 8.83 23.37 -7.42
C GLY A 185 10.28 22.91 -7.57
N LYS A 186 10.64 21.76 -6.97
CA LYS A 186 11.98 21.19 -7.02
C LYS A 186 11.94 19.67 -7.01
N SER A 187 13.04 19.01 -7.43
CA SER A 187 13.18 17.57 -7.36
C SER A 187 13.16 17.06 -5.92
N VAL A 188 12.74 15.80 -5.73
CA VAL A 188 12.77 15.13 -4.43
C VAL A 188 14.17 14.99 -3.87
N SER A 189 15.19 14.99 -4.73
CA SER A 189 16.62 14.89 -4.36
C SER A 189 17.20 16.18 -3.78
N GLU A 190 16.51 17.33 -3.94
CA GLU A 190 16.91 18.67 -3.44
C GLU A 190 16.27 19.00 -2.07
#